data_538db44f69be9cdafcef210b1e7ed17e
#
_entry.id   538db44f69be9cdafcef210b1e7ed17e
#
_cell.length_a   1.000
_cell.length_b   1.000
_cell.length_c   1.000
_cell.angle_alpha   90.00
_cell.angle_beta   90.00
_cell.angle_gamma   90.00
#
_symmetry.space_group_name_H-M   'P 1'
#
loop_
_entity.id
_entity.type
_entity.pdbx_description
1 polymer ?
#
loop_
_entity_poly.entity_id
_entity_poly.type
_entity_poly.pdbx_seq_one_letter_code
_entity_poly.pdbx_strand_id
1 'polypeptide(L)'
;ESRRDMGWRVSPTASWVSDITSGLMADNREELQRIAQLVEANRERMQAIEQQVRQLESIRIEQMQAIEALLAIPKEGAEGAMIPLGSGVQIVADIPPEGGAVVDIGSRVQTERTREEAAEILSRRSEELVSIIERMKTEFDELEQTTIDLAQKFNESVEGLEPEEITEEPAPSAPAPRRAKRKRGTDLTLDD
;
A
#
# COMPACT_ATOMS: atom_id res chain seq x y z
N GLU A 1 74.15 -1.20 37.41
CA GLU A 1 72.87 -0.58 37.71
C GLU A 1 71.90 -0.92 36.60
N SER A 2 71.04 -1.86 36.99
CA SER A 2 70.15 -2.62 36.12
C SER A 2 68.87 -1.79 35.83
N ARG A 3 68.66 -1.35 34.59
CA ARG A 3 67.35 -0.94 34.12
C ARG A 3 66.62 -2.20 33.65
N ARG A 4 65.58 -2.63 34.40
CA ARG A 4 64.67 -3.65 33.96
C ARG A 4 63.67 -3.02 32.98
N ASP A 5 63.85 -3.37 31.71
CA ASP A 5 62.80 -3.19 30.69
C ASP A 5 61.61 -4.05 31.04
N MET A 6 60.56 -3.42 31.56
CA MET A 6 59.24 -4.03 31.66
C MET A 6 58.55 -3.84 30.29
N GLY A 7 58.81 -4.75 29.36
CA GLY A 7 58.08 -4.87 28.12
C GLY A 7 56.64 -5.30 28.41
N TRP A 8 55.73 -4.37 28.37
CA TRP A 8 54.29 -4.63 28.26
C TRP A 8 54.00 -5.20 26.88
N ARG A 9 54.01 -6.51 26.76
CA ARG A 9 53.40 -7.18 25.63
C ARG A 9 51.88 -7.11 25.80
N VAL A 10 51.26 -6.16 25.20
CA VAL A 10 49.81 -6.18 24.97
C VAL A 10 49.57 -7.22 23.90
N SER A 11 49.22 -8.42 24.31
CA SER A 11 48.67 -9.41 23.39
C SER A 11 47.34 -8.92 22.90
N PRO A 12 47.13 -8.78 21.57
CA PRO A 12 45.80 -8.45 21.05
C PRO A 12 44.93 -9.71 21.10
N THR A 13 44.32 -9.97 22.25
CA THR A 13 43.25 -10.96 22.30
C THR A 13 41.99 -10.33 21.73
N ALA A 14 41.93 -10.19 20.43
CA ALA A 14 40.81 -9.61 19.69
C ALA A 14 39.66 -10.62 19.46
N SER A 15 39.65 -11.74 20.14
CA SER A 15 38.60 -12.75 20.00
C SER A 15 37.26 -12.26 20.52
N TRP A 16 37.21 -11.62 21.68
CA TRP A 16 35.96 -11.13 22.28
C TRP A 16 35.36 -9.91 21.53
N VAL A 17 36.20 -9.09 20.89
CA VAL A 17 35.73 -7.97 20.06
C VAL A 17 35.02 -8.50 18.81
N SER A 18 35.56 -9.55 18.20
CA SER A 18 34.95 -10.20 17.02
C SER A 18 33.61 -10.85 17.39
N ASP A 19 33.49 -11.44 18.56
CA ASP A 19 32.25 -12.08 19.00
C ASP A 19 31.17 -11.07 19.35
N ILE A 20 31.53 -9.94 19.98
CA ILE A 20 30.60 -8.85 20.28
C ILE A 20 30.11 -8.16 19.00
N THR A 21 31.00 -7.86 18.05
CA THR A 21 30.62 -7.24 16.78
C THR A 21 29.78 -8.19 15.91
N SER A 22 30.07 -9.48 15.94
CA SER A 22 29.26 -10.49 15.24
C SER A 22 27.85 -10.61 15.83
N GLY A 23 27.72 -10.56 17.15
CA GLY A 23 26.41 -10.57 17.83
C GLY A 23 25.59 -9.31 17.54
N LEU A 24 26.20 -8.13 17.63
CA LEU A 24 25.57 -6.85 17.30
C LEU A 24 25.10 -6.79 15.84
N MET A 25 25.89 -7.34 14.90
CA MET A 25 25.51 -7.41 13.49
C MET A 25 24.36 -8.40 13.25
N ALA A 26 24.27 -9.49 14.01
CA ALA A 26 23.18 -10.45 13.93
C ALA A 26 21.87 -9.82 14.46
N ASP A 27 21.91 -9.17 15.63
CA ASP A 27 20.76 -8.49 16.25
C ASP A 27 20.22 -7.37 15.33
N ASN A 28 21.10 -6.54 14.77
CA ASN A 28 20.72 -5.49 13.82
C ASN A 28 20.05 -6.07 12.56
N ARG A 29 20.55 -7.20 12.06
CA ARG A 29 19.97 -7.85 10.89
C ARG A 29 18.57 -8.40 11.17
N GLU A 30 18.36 -8.99 12.33
CA GLU A 30 17.03 -9.45 12.75
C GLU A 30 16.06 -8.28 12.93
N GLU A 31 16.52 -7.19 13.52
CA GLU A 31 15.69 -5.96 13.66
C GLU A 31 15.30 -5.37 12.32
N LEU A 32 16.23 -5.26 11.37
CA LEU A 32 15.95 -4.80 10.00
C LEU A 32 14.95 -5.71 9.29
N GLN A 33 15.05 -7.03 9.46
CA GLN A 33 14.07 -7.97 8.90
C GLN A 33 12.68 -7.78 9.50
N ARG A 34 12.59 -7.56 10.83
CA ARG A 34 11.31 -7.28 11.50
C ARG A 34 10.69 -5.99 11.01
N ILE A 35 11.47 -4.91 10.88
CA ILE A 35 10.99 -3.64 10.35
C ILE A 35 10.49 -3.81 8.92
N ALA A 36 11.23 -4.49 8.05
CA ALA A 36 10.81 -4.75 6.68
C ALA A 36 9.49 -5.53 6.60
N GLN A 37 9.32 -6.56 7.44
CA GLN A 37 8.07 -7.32 7.53
C GLN A 37 6.89 -6.47 8.02
N LEU A 38 7.11 -5.59 9.00
CA LEU A 38 6.08 -4.69 9.50
C LEU A 38 5.66 -3.67 8.45
N VAL A 39 6.62 -3.09 7.72
CA VAL A 39 6.35 -2.17 6.62
C VAL A 39 5.51 -2.86 5.54
N GLU A 40 5.84 -4.08 5.17
CA GLU A 40 5.08 -4.83 4.16
C GLU A 40 3.67 -5.16 4.66
N ALA A 41 3.53 -5.65 5.89
CA ALA A 41 2.22 -5.92 6.49
C ALA A 41 1.34 -4.66 6.58
N ASN A 42 1.92 -3.51 6.94
CA ASN A 42 1.21 -2.24 6.97
C ASN A 42 0.75 -1.83 5.56
N ARG A 43 1.59 -1.98 4.55
CA ARG A 43 1.24 -1.69 3.14
C ARG A 43 0.09 -2.55 2.65
N GLU A 44 0.13 -3.86 2.92
CA GLU A 44 -0.98 -4.76 2.58
C GLU A 44 -2.29 -4.33 3.26
N ARG A 45 -2.21 -3.96 4.55
CA ARG A 45 -3.36 -3.48 5.30
C ARG A 45 -3.90 -2.16 4.74
N MET A 46 -3.05 -1.21 4.40
CA MET A 46 -3.43 0.05 3.76
C MET A 46 -4.15 -0.19 2.43
N GLN A 47 -3.65 -1.09 1.58
CA GLN A 47 -4.31 -1.46 0.33
C GLN A 47 -5.68 -2.09 0.56
N ALA A 48 -5.83 -2.94 1.58
CA ALA A 48 -7.11 -3.53 1.95
C ALA A 48 -8.11 -2.46 2.42
N ILE A 49 -7.67 -1.51 3.26
CA ILE A 49 -8.49 -0.38 3.71
C ILE A 49 -8.95 0.47 2.52
N GLU A 50 -8.06 0.82 1.60
CA GLU A 50 -8.42 1.59 0.40
C GLU A 50 -9.49 0.88 -0.45
N GLN A 51 -9.36 -0.43 -0.62
CA GLN A 51 -10.35 -1.20 -1.38
C GLN A 51 -11.71 -1.19 -0.67
N GLN A 52 -11.73 -1.37 0.64
CA GLN A 52 -12.95 -1.33 1.43
C GLN A 52 -13.60 0.06 1.40
N VAL A 53 -12.81 1.13 1.55
CA VAL A 53 -13.31 2.52 1.47
C VAL A 53 -13.96 2.76 0.11
N ARG A 54 -13.30 2.40 -1.00
CA ARG A 54 -13.88 2.53 -2.35
C ARG A 54 -15.19 1.79 -2.50
N GLN A 55 -15.29 0.59 -1.93
CA GLN A 55 -16.51 -0.21 -1.98
C GLN A 55 -17.65 0.43 -1.17
N LEU A 56 -17.36 0.93 0.03
CA LEU A 56 -18.35 1.61 0.87
C LEU A 56 -18.79 2.94 0.26
N GLU A 57 -17.88 3.70 -0.36
CA GLU A 57 -18.21 4.92 -1.09
C GLU A 57 -19.12 4.64 -2.29
N SER A 58 -18.91 3.53 -3.02
CA SER A 58 -19.80 3.12 -4.10
C SER A 58 -21.22 2.83 -3.59
N ILE A 59 -21.32 2.05 -2.50
CA ILE A 59 -22.63 1.74 -1.87
C ILE A 59 -23.33 3.03 -1.42
N ARG A 60 -22.58 3.96 -0.83
CA ARG A 60 -23.12 5.26 -0.41
C ARG A 60 -23.66 6.08 -1.59
N ILE A 61 -22.94 6.11 -2.70
CA ILE A 61 -23.39 6.80 -3.91
C ILE A 61 -24.69 6.17 -4.44
N GLU A 62 -24.79 4.84 -4.48
CA GLU A 62 -26.01 4.14 -4.88
C GLU A 62 -27.18 4.48 -3.96
N GLN A 63 -26.97 4.54 -2.64
CA GLN A 63 -28.00 4.96 -1.68
C GLN A 63 -28.45 6.40 -1.91
N MET A 64 -27.52 7.33 -2.15
CA MET A 64 -27.86 8.72 -2.44
C MET A 64 -28.68 8.87 -3.73
N GLN A 65 -28.32 8.13 -4.78
CA GLN A 65 -29.09 8.10 -6.03
C GLN A 65 -30.51 7.55 -5.82
N ALA A 66 -30.65 6.51 -5.01
CA ALA A 66 -31.96 5.97 -4.66
C ALA A 66 -32.81 6.97 -3.85
N ILE A 67 -32.20 7.68 -2.88
CA ILE A 67 -32.87 8.75 -2.11
C ILE A 67 -33.36 9.86 -3.06
N GLU A 68 -32.49 10.34 -3.95
CA GLU A 68 -32.82 11.38 -4.91
C GLU A 68 -33.99 10.94 -5.81
N ALA A 69 -33.92 9.70 -6.32
CA ALA A 69 -34.97 9.13 -7.16
C ALA A 69 -36.32 9.02 -6.43
N LEU A 70 -36.32 8.56 -5.17
CA LEU A 70 -37.54 8.44 -4.37
C LEU A 70 -38.18 9.81 -4.10
N LEU A 71 -37.37 10.82 -3.79
CA LEU A 71 -37.85 12.18 -3.50
C LEU A 71 -38.24 12.97 -4.75
N ALA A 72 -37.72 12.60 -5.93
CA ALA A 72 -38.07 13.23 -7.19
C ALA A 72 -39.47 12.86 -7.67
N ILE A 73 -40.06 11.74 -7.20
CA ILE A 73 -41.40 11.32 -7.59
C ILE A 73 -42.43 12.23 -6.90
N PRO A 74 -43.31 12.94 -7.65
CA PRO A 74 -44.36 13.80 -7.07
C PRO A 74 -45.31 13.01 -6.14
N LYS A 75 -45.92 13.70 -5.18
CA LYS A 75 -46.90 13.06 -4.28
C LYS A 75 -48.16 12.57 -5.04
N GLU A 76 -48.50 13.26 -6.09
CA GLU A 76 -49.59 12.94 -7.00
C GLU A 76 -49.32 11.69 -7.86
N GLY A 77 -48.11 11.10 -7.75
CA GLY A 77 -47.65 10.03 -8.61
C GLY A 77 -46.99 10.55 -9.90
N ALA A 78 -46.65 9.66 -10.80
CA ALA A 78 -46.07 10.00 -12.09
C ALA A 78 -46.60 9.06 -13.17
N GLU A 79 -47.12 9.62 -14.28
CA GLU A 79 -47.50 8.84 -15.44
C GLU A 79 -46.35 8.77 -16.43
N GLY A 80 -46.14 7.61 -17.06
CA GLY A 80 -45.10 7.41 -18.04
C GLY A 80 -43.67 7.56 -17.51
N ALA A 81 -43.43 7.28 -16.26
CA ALA A 81 -42.10 7.33 -15.66
C ALA A 81 -41.18 6.32 -16.31
N MET A 82 -39.97 6.75 -16.71
CA MET A 82 -38.96 5.86 -17.28
C MET A 82 -38.05 5.30 -16.14
N ILE A 83 -38.20 4.01 -15.90
CA ILE A 83 -37.45 3.29 -14.84
C ILE A 83 -36.26 2.58 -15.51
N PRO A 84 -35.00 2.93 -15.17
CA PRO A 84 -33.83 2.29 -15.74
C PRO A 84 -33.66 0.87 -15.21
N LEU A 85 -33.53 -0.10 -16.11
CA LEU A 85 -33.25 -1.51 -15.80
C LEU A 85 -31.75 -1.85 -15.93
N GLY A 86 -30.94 -0.92 -16.36
CA GLY A 86 -29.53 -1.14 -16.68
C GLY A 86 -29.26 -1.42 -18.15
N SER A 87 -27.99 -1.42 -18.55
CA SER A 87 -27.56 -1.68 -19.95
C SER A 87 -28.26 -0.80 -21.03
N GLY A 88 -28.67 0.41 -20.65
CA GLY A 88 -29.39 1.32 -21.56
C GLY A 88 -30.87 1.00 -21.77
N VAL A 89 -31.40 -0.02 -21.09
CA VAL A 89 -32.83 -0.39 -21.17
C VAL A 89 -33.61 0.34 -20.09
N GLN A 90 -34.75 0.86 -20.45
CA GLN A 90 -35.70 1.53 -19.54
C GLN A 90 -37.11 0.96 -19.77
N ILE A 91 -37.88 0.89 -18.70
CA ILE A 91 -39.32 0.54 -18.78
C ILE A 91 -40.15 1.76 -18.48
N VAL A 92 -41.22 1.92 -19.22
CA VAL A 92 -42.23 2.95 -18.93
C VAL A 92 -43.27 2.37 -18.00
N ALA A 93 -43.51 3.03 -16.87
CA ALA A 93 -44.49 2.61 -15.87
C ALA A 93 -45.18 3.82 -15.23
N ASP A 94 -46.41 3.61 -14.77
CA ASP A 94 -47.13 4.60 -14.00
C ASP A 94 -46.92 4.34 -12.49
N ILE A 95 -46.57 5.38 -11.77
CA ILE A 95 -46.38 5.34 -10.31
C ILE A 95 -47.60 5.98 -9.65
N PRO A 96 -48.42 5.23 -8.91
CA PRO A 96 -49.58 5.79 -8.25
C PRO A 96 -49.22 6.76 -7.11
N PRO A 97 -50.13 7.68 -6.74
CA PRO A 97 -49.89 8.65 -5.67
C PRO A 97 -49.44 8.03 -4.36
N GLU A 98 -50.02 6.89 -3.99
CA GLU A 98 -49.71 6.15 -2.76
C GLU A 98 -48.70 5.03 -2.97
N GLY A 99 -48.06 4.98 -4.13
CA GLY A 99 -47.03 3.97 -4.42
C GLY A 99 -45.88 4.04 -3.44
N GLY A 100 -45.72 2.95 -2.67
CA GLY A 100 -44.63 2.78 -1.71
C GLY A 100 -43.33 2.33 -2.37
N ALA A 101 -42.34 2.17 -1.56
CA ALA A 101 -41.04 1.58 -1.93
C ALA A 101 -40.75 0.36 -1.06
N VAL A 102 -40.18 -0.69 -1.64
CA VAL A 102 -39.73 -1.85 -0.92
C VAL A 102 -38.28 -1.66 -0.54
N VAL A 103 -37.99 -1.63 0.76
CA VAL A 103 -36.64 -1.41 1.29
C VAL A 103 -36.20 -2.63 2.09
N ASP A 104 -34.98 -3.08 1.85
CA ASP A 104 -34.32 -4.06 2.70
C ASP A 104 -33.95 -3.41 4.04
N ILE A 105 -34.48 -3.94 5.14
CA ILE A 105 -34.21 -3.44 6.50
C ILE A 105 -33.09 -4.22 7.22
N GLY A 106 -32.39 -5.09 6.51
CA GLY A 106 -31.33 -5.92 7.03
C GLY A 106 -31.72 -7.41 7.09
N SER A 107 -30.72 -8.28 7.13
CA SER A 107 -30.88 -9.74 7.16
C SER A 107 -31.75 -10.30 6.03
N ARG A 108 -31.80 -9.65 4.86
CA ARG A 108 -32.65 -9.97 3.70
C ARG A 108 -34.15 -9.86 4.00
N VAL A 109 -34.50 -9.07 4.98
CA VAL A 109 -35.91 -8.77 5.27
C VAL A 109 -36.27 -7.48 4.51
N GLN A 110 -37.25 -7.61 3.63
CA GLN A 110 -37.79 -6.48 2.86
C GLN A 110 -39.12 -6.04 3.46
N THR A 111 -39.34 -4.74 3.49
CA THR A 111 -40.59 -4.14 3.95
C THR A 111 -41.02 -3.05 2.98
N GLU A 112 -42.34 -2.95 2.79
CA GLU A 112 -42.95 -1.84 2.07
C GLU A 112 -43.06 -0.64 3.00
N ARG A 113 -42.66 0.52 2.53
CA ARG A 113 -42.66 1.81 3.21
C ARG A 113 -43.15 2.89 2.28
N THR A 114 -43.55 4.03 2.84
CA THR A 114 -43.71 5.23 2.01
C THR A 114 -42.37 5.65 1.38
N ARG A 115 -42.40 6.43 0.32
CA ARG A 115 -41.18 6.90 -0.36
C ARG A 115 -40.33 7.76 0.58
N GLU A 116 -40.98 8.58 1.41
CA GLU A 116 -40.32 9.42 2.40
C GLU A 116 -39.65 8.58 3.51
N GLU A 117 -40.37 7.57 4.07
CA GLU A 117 -39.79 6.67 5.06
C GLU A 117 -38.63 5.85 4.49
N ALA A 118 -38.75 5.41 3.25
CA ALA A 118 -37.68 4.71 2.53
C ALA A 118 -36.44 5.59 2.37
N ALA A 119 -36.61 6.84 1.94
CA ALA A 119 -35.54 7.81 1.82
C ALA A 119 -34.88 8.11 3.18
N GLU A 120 -35.65 8.21 4.27
CA GLU A 120 -35.13 8.42 5.62
C GLU A 120 -34.30 7.22 6.11
N ILE A 121 -34.76 6.00 5.85
CA ILE A 121 -33.99 4.77 6.18
C ILE A 121 -32.64 4.75 5.43
N LEU A 122 -32.66 5.07 4.13
CA LEU A 122 -31.44 5.12 3.33
C LEU A 122 -30.49 6.26 3.76
N SER A 123 -31.03 7.43 4.12
CA SER A 123 -30.24 8.56 4.63
C SER A 123 -29.49 8.18 5.91
N ARG A 124 -30.17 7.55 6.86
CA ARG A 124 -29.54 7.08 8.10
C ARG A 124 -28.41 6.08 7.82
N ARG A 125 -28.63 5.14 6.90
CA ARG A 125 -27.57 4.19 6.50
C ARG A 125 -26.40 4.87 5.82
N SER A 126 -26.68 5.87 4.99
CA SER A 126 -25.63 6.66 4.35
C SER A 126 -24.77 7.42 5.37
N GLU A 127 -25.38 7.96 6.44
CA GLU A 127 -24.67 8.60 7.54
C GLU A 127 -23.81 7.60 8.35
N GLU A 128 -24.34 6.40 8.59
CA GLU A 128 -23.58 5.32 9.23
C GLU A 128 -22.36 4.92 8.39
N LEU A 129 -22.52 4.81 7.05
CA LEU A 129 -21.40 4.55 6.15
C LEU A 129 -20.34 5.66 6.19
N VAL A 130 -20.75 6.92 6.24
CA VAL A 130 -19.80 8.05 6.40
C VAL A 130 -18.94 7.86 7.64
N SER A 131 -19.56 7.55 8.77
CA SER A 131 -18.82 7.34 10.03
C SER A 131 -17.84 6.17 9.97
N ILE A 132 -18.19 5.10 9.24
CA ILE A 132 -17.32 3.96 9.04
C ILE A 132 -16.14 4.34 8.13
N ILE A 133 -16.42 5.01 7.02
CA ILE A 133 -15.41 5.48 6.06
C ILE A 133 -14.41 6.42 6.74
N GLU A 134 -14.89 7.37 7.56
CA GLU A 134 -14.02 8.29 8.29
C GLU A 134 -13.09 7.57 9.26
N ARG A 135 -13.59 6.59 10.01
CA ARG A 135 -12.75 5.77 10.89
C ARG A 135 -11.69 4.98 10.11
N MET A 136 -12.07 4.43 8.95
CA MET A 136 -11.12 3.69 8.10
C MET A 136 -10.05 4.61 7.51
N LYS A 137 -10.41 5.83 7.12
CA LYS A 137 -9.45 6.84 6.66
C LYS A 137 -8.48 7.24 7.77
N THR A 138 -8.97 7.42 9.00
CA THR A 138 -8.11 7.69 10.15
C THR A 138 -7.13 6.53 10.42
N GLU A 139 -7.61 5.28 10.36
CA GLU A 139 -6.74 4.11 10.50
C GLU A 139 -5.68 4.04 9.40
N PHE A 140 -6.05 4.40 8.17
CA PHE A 140 -5.10 4.48 7.05
C PHE A 140 -4.00 5.51 7.31
N ASP A 141 -4.36 6.72 7.74
CA ASP A 141 -3.42 7.80 8.04
C ASP A 141 -2.44 7.41 9.18
N GLU A 142 -2.94 6.74 10.22
CA GLU A 142 -2.11 6.21 11.32
C GLU A 142 -1.13 5.14 10.84
N LEU A 143 -1.58 4.23 9.97
CA LEU A 143 -0.70 3.21 9.37
C LEU A 143 0.33 3.83 8.43
N GLU A 144 -0.05 4.83 7.65
CA GLU A 144 0.88 5.57 6.78
C GLU A 144 1.99 6.22 7.61
N GLN A 145 1.63 6.95 8.67
CA GLN A 145 2.60 7.58 9.54
C GLN A 145 3.53 6.56 10.20
N THR A 146 2.97 5.47 10.72
CA THR A 146 3.75 4.39 11.32
C THR A 146 4.72 3.76 10.31
N THR A 147 4.28 3.62 9.06
CA THR A 147 5.11 3.05 7.99
C THR A 147 6.25 3.99 7.60
N ILE A 148 6.02 5.30 7.58
CA ILE A 148 7.06 6.32 7.37
C ILE A 148 8.10 6.26 8.49
N ASP A 149 7.66 6.22 9.75
CA ASP A 149 8.54 6.15 10.92
C ASP A 149 9.40 4.87 10.92
N LEU A 150 8.81 3.73 10.53
CA LEU A 150 9.52 2.47 10.38
C LEU A 150 10.55 2.52 9.24
N ALA A 151 10.20 3.14 8.12
CA ALA A 151 11.12 3.30 6.99
C ALA A 151 12.31 4.20 7.33
N GLN A 152 12.09 5.26 8.11
CA GLN A 152 13.17 6.12 8.62
C GLN A 152 14.11 5.33 9.54
N LYS A 153 13.57 4.59 10.51
CA LYS A 153 14.38 3.74 11.40
C LYS A 153 15.17 2.69 10.62
N PHE A 154 14.57 2.12 9.58
CA PHE A 154 15.27 1.17 8.70
C PHE A 154 16.48 1.82 8.04
N ASN A 155 16.31 3.01 7.45
CA ASN A 155 17.40 3.73 6.80
C ASN A 155 18.52 4.13 7.78
N GLU A 156 18.16 4.66 8.95
CA GLU A 156 19.14 4.99 10.00
C GLU A 156 19.94 3.75 10.45
N SER A 157 19.27 2.61 10.57
CA SER A 157 19.93 1.36 10.97
C SER A 157 20.84 0.81 9.86
N VAL A 158 20.50 1.02 8.59
CA VAL A 158 21.33 0.63 7.42
C VAL A 158 22.55 1.53 7.29
N GLU A 159 22.40 2.86 7.43
CA GLU A 159 23.52 3.81 7.38
C GLU A 159 24.55 3.52 8.48
N GLY A 160 24.12 3.06 9.64
CA GLY A 160 25.03 2.63 10.72
C GLY A 160 25.77 1.30 10.45
N LEU A 161 25.40 0.58 9.38
CA LEU A 161 25.99 -0.71 8.98
C LEU A 161 26.88 -0.62 7.74
N GLU A 162 26.93 0.52 7.05
CA GLU A 162 27.85 0.71 5.92
C GLU A 162 29.28 0.60 6.47
N PRO A 163 30.09 -0.38 6.01
CA PRO A 163 31.51 -0.42 6.35
C PRO A 163 32.16 0.82 5.71
N GLU A 164 32.97 1.54 6.51
CA GLU A 164 33.90 2.53 5.97
C GLU A 164 34.52 1.96 4.69
N GLU A 165 34.39 2.67 3.57
CA GLU A 165 35.00 2.32 2.31
C GLU A 165 36.44 1.92 2.56
N ILE A 166 36.74 0.62 2.38
CA ILE A 166 38.11 0.17 2.21
C ILE A 166 38.58 0.86 0.93
N THR A 167 39.35 1.93 1.10
CA THR A 167 40.09 2.58 0.01
C THR A 167 40.97 1.48 -0.56
N GLU A 168 40.54 0.84 -1.62
CA GLU A 168 41.42 -0.04 -2.41
C GLU A 168 42.56 0.82 -2.91
N GLU A 169 43.73 0.63 -2.29
CA GLU A 169 45.00 1.06 -2.78
C GLU A 169 45.16 0.51 -4.23
N PRO A 170 45.48 1.34 -5.24
CA PRO A 170 45.50 0.87 -6.61
C PRO A 170 46.59 -0.18 -6.78
N ALA A 171 46.18 -1.40 -7.11
CA ALA A 171 47.08 -2.49 -7.43
C ALA A 171 48.05 -2.09 -8.54
N PRO A 172 49.36 -2.47 -8.44
CA PRO A 172 50.37 -2.09 -9.43
C PRO A 172 50.03 -2.65 -10.82
N SER A 173 49.99 -1.77 -11.79
CA SER A 173 49.69 -2.05 -13.18
C SER A 173 50.56 -3.16 -13.77
N ALA A 174 49.93 -4.26 -14.19
CA ALA A 174 50.58 -5.32 -14.98
C ALA A 174 50.99 -4.78 -16.36
N PRO A 175 52.15 -5.22 -16.91
CA PRO A 175 52.70 -4.69 -18.18
C PRO A 175 51.86 -5.11 -19.37
N ALA A 176 51.64 -4.17 -20.29
CA ALA A 176 50.85 -4.31 -21.50
C ALA A 176 51.33 -5.46 -22.42
N PRO A 177 50.42 -6.25 -23.03
CA PRO A 177 50.81 -7.24 -24.03
C PRO A 177 51.15 -6.62 -25.36
N ARG A 178 52.31 -7.06 -25.93
CA ARG A 178 52.86 -6.63 -27.20
C ARG A 178 51.91 -6.91 -28.36
N ARG A 179 51.67 -5.88 -29.17
CA ARG A 179 50.92 -5.90 -30.43
C ARG A 179 51.50 -6.96 -31.41
N ALA A 180 50.71 -7.96 -31.76
CA ALA A 180 50.98 -8.84 -32.90
C ALA A 180 50.49 -8.19 -34.19
N LYS A 181 51.33 -8.21 -35.23
CA LYS A 181 51.14 -7.68 -36.58
C LYS A 181 49.98 -8.38 -37.28
N ARG A 182 49.03 -7.59 -37.75
CA ARG A 182 47.99 -7.98 -38.68
C ARG A 182 48.56 -8.32 -40.05
N LYS A 183 48.40 -9.53 -40.57
CA LYS A 183 48.52 -9.87 -41.99
C LYS A 183 47.21 -9.57 -42.69
N ARG A 184 47.28 -8.78 -43.76
CA ARG A 184 46.23 -8.56 -44.75
C ARG A 184 46.04 -9.84 -45.58
N GLY A 185 44.84 -10.22 -45.81
CA GLY A 185 44.40 -11.20 -46.83
C GLY A 185 43.07 -10.74 -47.37
N THR A 186 43.07 -10.28 -48.56
CA THR A 186 42.03 -10.03 -49.56
C THR A 186 41.24 -11.29 -49.86
N ASP A 187 39.90 -11.25 -50.07
CA ASP A 187 39.27 -11.21 -51.37
C ASP A 187 37.80 -11.70 -51.27
N LEU A 188 36.90 -10.92 -51.82
CA LEU A 188 35.92 -11.20 -52.89
C LEU A 188 34.98 -12.40 -52.73
N THR A 189 33.71 -12.23 -52.83
CA THR A 189 32.68 -12.12 -53.90
C THR A 189 31.34 -12.52 -53.29
N LEU A 190 30.27 -11.75 -53.38
CA LEU A 190 29.24 -11.63 -54.42
C LEU A 190 28.31 -12.87 -54.61
N ASP A 191 27.00 -12.54 -54.61
CA ASP A 191 25.83 -13.31 -55.17
C ASP A 191 25.19 -14.35 -54.21
N ASP A 192 23.94 -14.26 -53.88
CA ASP A 192 22.62 -14.06 -54.54
C ASP A 192 21.56 -13.66 -53.52
#